data_e10ae9d48a4990535447dae002097048
#
_entry.id   e10ae9d48a4990535447dae002097048
#
_cell.length_a   1.000
_cell.length_b   1.000
_cell.length_c   1.000
_cell.angle_alpha   90.00
_cell.angle_beta   90.00
_cell.angle_gamma   90.00
#
_symmetry.space_group_name_H-M   'P 1'
#
loop_
_entity.id
_entity.type
_entity.pdbx_description
1 polymer ?
#
loop_
_entity_poly.entity_id
_entity_poly.type
_entity_poly.pdbx_seq_one_letter_code
_entity_poly.pdbx_strand_id
1 'polypeptide(L)'
;MKERHEKFRFHIGLRNLKTAFAATLCAILYFPFGRNPTFACIGAIFGLGNDMGHSWLNGGNRLFGTIIGGFVGMACFRAYISFYPDGETHPLLFVFLFIGVVALILACQFFKWPGGVQPGGVVLSIILFNTPVETYISYSLNRMLDTGIGVVIALLVNLLLPRERLLKWFGRNAEDLTEDVDRLEEEMDIEIDVNINVDEHAHLNIEGNSHLKK
;
A
#
# COMPACT_ATOMS: atom_id res chain seq x y z
N MET A 1 -4.68 11.04 -41.63
CA MET A 1 -4.90 11.01 -40.19
C MET A 1 -5.88 9.90 -39.86
N LYS A 2 -5.40 8.78 -39.42
CA LYS A 2 -6.25 7.65 -38.98
C LYS A 2 -6.32 7.73 -37.46
N GLU A 3 -7.42 8.22 -36.91
CA GLU A 3 -7.68 8.18 -35.49
C GLU A 3 -7.70 6.71 -35.04
N ARG A 4 -6.72 6.35 -34.25
CA ARG A 4 -6.62 5.04 -33.60
C ARG A 4 -7.57 5.10 -32.41
N HIS A 5 -8.82 4.66 -32.55
CA HIS A 5 -9.70 4.39 -31.43
C HIS A 5 -9.09 3.24 -30.60
N GLU A 6 -8.31 3.57 -29.60
CA GLU A 6 -7.93 2.62 -28.55
C GLU A 6 -9.21 2.13 -27.87
N LYS A 7 -9.63 0.91 -28.18
CA LYS A 7 -10.66 0.21 -27.42
C LYS A 7 -10.12 -0.08 -26.01
N PHE A 8 -10.53 0.73 -25.06
CA PHE A 8 -10.23 0.51 -23.64
C PHE A 8 -10.81 -0.86 -23.22
N ARG A 9 -9.96 -1.88 -23.14
CA ARG A 9 -10.33 -3.22 -22.67
C ARG A 9 -10.15 -3.27 -21.17
N PHE A 10 -11.24 -3.24 -20.40
CA PHE A 10 -11.19 -3.52 -18.97
C PHE A 10 -10.78 -4.98 -18.74
N HIS A 11 -9.56 -5.18 -18.25
CA HIS A 11 -9.09 -6.49 -17.80
C HIS A 11 -9.12 -6.53 -16.28
N ILE A 12 -10.06 -7.30 -15.71
CA ILE A 12 -10.06 -7.60 -14.27
C ILE A 12 -9.14 -8.80 -14.07
N GLY A 13 -7.89 -8.54 -13.65
CA GLY A 13 -6.93 -9.61 -13.35
C GLY A 13 -7.36 -10.46 -12.14
N LEU A 14 -6.90 -11.70 -12.10
CA LEU A 14 -7.20 -12.65 -11.01
C LEU A 14 -6.79 -12.11 -9.62
N ARG A 15 -5.73 -11.31 -9.54
CA ARG A 15 -5.33 -10.62 -8.31
C ARG A 15 -6.43 -9.68 -7.82
N ASN A 16 -6.99 -8.86 -8.71
CA ASN A 16 -8.04 -7.90 -8.35
C ASN A 16 -9.28 -8.61 -7.82
N LEU A 17 -9.64 -9.75 -8.43
CA LEU A 17 -10.76 -10.58 -7.96
C LEU A 17 -10.50 -11.17 -6.57
N LYS A 18 -9.29 -11.70 -6.32
CA LYS A 18 -8.88 -12.18 -4.99
C LYS A 18 -8.90 -11.07 -3.95
N THR A 19 -8.45 -9.87 -4.33
CA THR A 19 -8.43 -8.70 -3.44
C THR A 19 -9.86 -8.30 -3.05
N ALA A 20 -10.76 -8.22 -4.01
CA ALA A 20 -12.17 -7.94 -3.75
C ALA A 20 -12.79 -9.02 -2.84
N PHE A 21 -12.51 -10.28 -3.11
CA PHE A 21 -13.00 -11.41 -2.30
C PHE A 21 -12.45 -11.34 -0.86
N ALA A 22 -11.15 -11.09 -0.66
CA ALA A 22 -10.54 -10.97 0.66
C ALA A 22 -11.14 -9.81 1.47
N ALA A 23 -11.34 -8.65 0.84
CA ALA A 23 -11.97 -7.51 1.50
C ALA A 23 -13.43 -7.79 1.87
N THR A 24 -14.19 -8.42 0.97
CA THR A 24 -15.59 -8.81 1.24
C THR A 24 -15.66 -9.84 2.37
N LEU A 25 -14.74 -10.80 2.40
CA LEU A 25 -14.66 -11.79 3.47
C LEU A 25 -14.39 -11.13 4.84
N CYS A 26 -13.51 -10.12 4.90
CA CYS A 26 -13.31 -9.32 6.11
C CYS A 26 -14.61 -8.65 6.56
N ALA A 27 -15.35 -8.03 5.65
CA ALA A 27 -16.60 -7.35 5.98
C ALA A 27 -17.65 -8.35 6.52
N ILE A 28 -17.79 -9.52 5.90
CA ILE A 28 -18.70 -10.58 6.35
C ILE A 28 -18.32 -11.10 7.74
N LEU A 29 -17.02 -11.32 8.02
CA LEU A 29 -16.55 -11.80 9.30
C LEU A 29 -16.78 -10.80 10.43
N TYR A 30 -16.74 -9.50 10.14
CA TYR A 30 -16.95 -8.45 11.13
C TYR A 30 -18.42 -8.16 11.42
N PHE A 31 -19.30 -8.49 10.46
CA PHE A 31 -20.73 -8.20 10.54
C PHE A 31 -21.41 -8.72 11.82
N PRO A 32 -21.24 -10.01 12.24
CA PRO A 32 -21.88 -10.53 13.45
C PRO A 32 -21.40 -9.89 14.75
N PHE A 33 -20.22 -9.27 14.76
CA PHE A 33 -19.64 -8.60 15.93
C PHE A 33 -20.03 -7.13 16.03
N GLY A 34 -20.74 -6.57 15.06
CA GLY A 34 -21.09 -5.14 14.99
C GLY A 34 -19.87 -4.20 14.96
N ARG A 35 -18.68 -4.71 14.57
CA ARG A 35 -17.44 -3.94 14.48
C ARG A 35 -17.28 -3.36 13.08
N ASN A 36 -16.66 -2.19 13.01
CA ASN A 36 -16.34 -1.56 11.73
C ASN A 36 -15.19 -2.31 11.03
N PRO A 37 -15.42 -2.91 9.83
CA PRO A 37 -14.44 -3.73 9.14
C PRO A 37 -13.38 -2.91 8.38
N THR A 38 -13.46 -1.59 8.35
CA THR A 38 -12.66 -0.72 7.47
C THR A 38 -11.18 -1.06 7.50
N PHE A 39 -10.58 -1.20 8.68
CA PHE A 39 -9.14 -1.43 8.78
C PHE A 39 -8.73 -2.86 8.43
N ALA A 40 -9.61 -3.84 8.67
CA ALA A 40 -9.43 -5.20 8.20
C ALA A 40 -9.52 -5.27 6.66
N CYS A 41 -10.51 -4.63 6.06
CA CYS A 41 -10.62 -4.54 4.60
C CYS A 41 -9.40 -3.87 3.97
N ILE A 42 -8.95 -2.74 4.52
CA ILE A 42 -7.73 -2.05 4.07
C ILE A 42 -6.50 -2.97 4.22
N GLY A 43 -6.38 -3.68 5.35
CA GLY A 43 -5.33 -4.66 5.60
C GLY A 43 -5.32 -5.77 4.55
N ALA A 44 -6.49 -6.29 4.18
CA ALA A 44 -6.64 -7.30 3.16
C ALA A 44 -6.31 -6.78 1.74
N ILE A 45 -6.79 -5.59 1.38
CA ILE A 45 -6.56 -4.98 0.06
C ILE A 45 -5.06 -4.76 -0.18
N PHE A 46 -4.37 -4.17 0.78
CA PHE A 46 -2.94 -3.86 0.65
C PHE A 46 -2.04 -5.06 0.97
N GLY A 47 -2.54 -6.05 1.72
CA GLY A 47 -1.79 -7.26 2.07
C GLY A 47 -1.69 -8.27 0.93
N LEU A 48 -2.61 -8.24 -0.05
CA LEU A 48 -2.64 -9.23 -1.11
C LEU A 48 -1.71 -8.86 -2.26
N GLY A 49 -0.73 -9.73 -2.55
CA GLY A 49 0.21 -9.63 -3.68
C GLY A 49 -0.14 -10.58 -4.83
N ASN A 50 0.66 -10.54 -5.88
CA ASN A 50 0.52 -11.42 -7.04
C ASN A 50 0.75 -12.89 -6.68
N ASP A 51 1.73 -13.13 -5.84
CA ASP A 51 2.11 -14.44 -5.29
C ASP A 51 2.20 -14.38 -3.76
N MET A 52 2.59 -15.50 -3.14
CA MET A 52 2.68 -15.60 -1.69
C MET A 52 3.81 -14.76 -1.11
N GLY A 53 4.96 -14.65 -1.82
CA GLY A 53 6.09 -13.83 -1.40
C GLY A 53 5.76 -12.34 -1.37
N HIS A 54 5.12 -11.84 -2.43
CA HIS A 54 4.63 -10.45 -2.49
C HIS A 54 3.53 -10.18 -1.46
N SER A 55 2.65 -11.15 -1.20
CA SER A 55 1.62 -10.99 -0.16
C SER A 55 2.25 -10.92 1.23
N TRP A 56 3.27 -11.72 1.51
CA TRP A 56 4.00 -11.68 2.77
C TRP A 56 4.71 -10.32 2.97
N LEU A 57 5.40 -9.83 1.92
CA LEU A 57 6.08 -8.55 1.97
C LEU A 57 5.11 -7.38 2.14
N ASN A 58 4.05 -7.34 1.35
CA ASN A 58 3.04 -6.28 1.40
C ASN A 58 2.27 -6.30 2.73
N GLY A 59 1.82 -7.47 3.15
CA GLY A 59 1.13 -7.68 4.43
C GLY A 59 2.04 -7.35 5.61
N GLY A 60 3.29 -7.79 5.58
CA GLY A 60 4.29 -7.48 6.59
C GLY A 60 4.55 -5.97 6.69
N ASN A 61 4.80 -5.30 5.57
CA ASN A 61 4.98 -3.85 5.55
C ASN A 61 3.76 -3.12 6.15
N ARG A 62 2.56 -3.58 5.81
CA ARG A 62 1.31 -3.01 6.33
C ARG A 62 1.16 -3.23 7.82
N LEU A 63 1.38 -4.45 8.31
CA LEU A 63 1.22 -4.82 9.70
C LEU A 63 2.27 -4.15 10.59
N PHE A 64 3.56 -4.33 10.26
CA PHE A 64 4.66 -3.76 11.06
C PHE A 64 4.64 -2.24 11.03
N GLY A 65 4.34 -1.62 9.87
CA GLY A 65 4.17 -0.18 9.77
C GLY A 65 3.03 0.33 10.66
N THR A 66 1.89 -0.34 10.66
CA THR A 66 0.75 0.02 11.53
C THR A 66 1.10 -0.13 13.01
N ILE A 67 1.83 -1.18 13.40
CA ILE A 67 2.26 -1.40 14.79
C ILE A 67 3.25 -0.31 15.22
N ILE A 68 4.32 -0.10 14.45
CA ILE A 68 5.36 0.90 14.78
C ILE A 68 4.74 2.30 14.78
N GLY A 69 3.98 2.65 13.74
CA GLY A 69 3.31 3.95 13.62
C GLY A 69 2.29 4.19 14.74
N GLY A 70 1.58 3.15 15.17
CA GLY A 70 0.66 3.21 16.29
C GLY A 70 1.36 3.50 17.62
N PHE A 71 2.44 2.79 17.93
CA PHE A 71 3.20 3.05 19.16
C PHE A 71 3.87 4.43 19.15
N VAL A 72 4.50 4.83 18.05
CA VAL A 72 5.11 6.16 17.91
C VAL A 72 4.03 7.25 18.00
N GLY A 73 2.88 7.06 17.32
CA GLY A 73 1.75 7.98 17.37
C GLY A 73 1.19 8.14 18.77
N MET A 74 0.98 7.03 19.48
CA MET A 74 0.53 7.08 20.90
C MET A 74 1.53 7.81 21.81
N ALA A 75 2.83 7.56 21.63
CA ALA A 75 3.87 8.24 22.41
C ALA A 75 3.89 9.76 22.14
N CYS A 76 3.86 10.16 20.87
CA CYS A 76 3.82 11.57 20.47
C CYS A 76 2.54 12.25 20.97
N PHE A 77 1.37 11.59 20.82
CA PHE A 77 0.11 12.15 21.27
C PHE A 77 0.05 12.26 22.79
N ARG A 78 0.55 11.25 23.50
CA ARG A 78 0.68 11.30 24.97
C ARG A 78 1.56 12.45 25.44
N ALA A 79 2.68 12.70 24.77
CA ALA A 79 3.53 13.84 25.06
C ALA A 79 2.82 15.18 24.76
N TYR A 80 2.10 15.24 23.63
CA TYR A 80 1.35 16.44 23.26
C TYR A 80 0.26 16.81 24.27
N ILE A 81 -0.56 15.86 24.71
CA ILE A 81 -1.64 16.10 25.69
C ILE A 81 -1.13 16.47 27.09
N SER A 82 0.15 16.28 27.37
CA SER A 82 0.76 16.79 28.61
C SER A 82 0.89 18.31 28.61
N PHE A 83 0.94 18.94 27.42
CA PHE A 83 0.94 20.41 27.26
C PHE A 83 -0.45 20.96 26.99
N TYR A 84 -1.29 20.21 26.26
CA TYR A 84 -2.65 20.59 25.87
C TYR A 84 -3.61 19.45 26.20
N PRO A 85 -4.11 19.38 27.46
CA PRO A 85 -4.96 18.28 27.93
C PRO A 85 -6.27 18.14 27.15
N ASP A 86 -6.78 19.23 26.59
CA ASP A 86 -8.03 19.23 25.81
C ASP A 86 -7.87 18.60 24.41
N GLY A 87 -6.63 18.36 23.98
CA GLY A 87 -6.33 17.75 22.67
C GLY A 87 -6.65 18.66 21.48
N GLU A 88 -6.88 19.96 21.70
CA GLU A 88 -7.13 20.93 20.62
C GLU A 88 -5.92 21.05 19.69
N THR A 89 -6.19 21.33 18.39
CA THR A 89 -5.14 21.48 17.39
C THR A 89 -4.38 22.79 17.59
N HIS A 90 -3.19 22.72 18.13
CA HIS A 90 -2.26 23.84 18.32
C HIS A 90 -1.05 23.70 17.37
N PRO A 91 -0.38 24.81 16.97
CA PRO A 91 0.83 24.73 16.13
C PRO A 91 1.93 23.80 16.66
N LEU A 92 1.99 23.58 17.98
CA LEU A 92 2.91 22.61 18.58
C LEU A 92 2.67 21.18 18.09
N LEU A 93 1.44 20.83 17.68
CA LEU A 93 1.12 19.50 17.13
C LEU A 93 1.91 19.21 15.84
N PHE A 94 2.19 20.23 15.03
CA PHE A 94 3.01 20.06 13.82
C PHE A 94 4.46 19.70 14.13
N VAL A 95 4.98 20.19 15.27
CA VAL A 95 6.32 19.82 15.76
C VAL A 95 6.32 18.34 16.19
N PHE A 96 5.26 17.90 16.91
CA PHE A 96 5.10 16.50 17.28
C PHE A 96 4.89 15.59 16.06
N LEU A 97 4.20 16.05 15.03
CA LEU A 97 4.10 15.33 13.76
C LEU A 97 5.48 15.14 13.13
N PHE A 98 6.28 16.20 13.02
CA PHE A 98 7.63 16.13 12.44
C PHE A 98 8.53 15.16 13.21
N ILE A 99 8.58 15.30 14.54
CA ILE A 99 9.36 14.40 15.41
C ILE A 99 8.85 12.96 15.30
N GLY A 100 7.54 12.77 15.29
CA GLY A 100 6.91 11.46 15.14
C GLY A 100 7.24 10.78 13.82
N VAL A 101 7.23 11.51 12.71
CA VAL A 101 7.60 10.96 11.39
C VAL A 101 9.08 10.58 11.36
N VAL A 102 9.98 11.42 11.90
CA VAL A 102 11.40 11.08 12.00
C VAL A 102 11.60 9.84 12.88
N ALA A 103 10.97 9.79 14.05
CA ALA A 103 11.04 8.62 14.94
C ALA A 103 10.50 7.35 14.27
N LEU A 104 9.40 7.45 13.53
CA LEU A 104 8.84 6.35 12.75
C LEU A 104 9.82 5.83 11.70
N ILE A 105 10.47 6.71 10.94
CA ILE A 105 11.46 6.34 9.92
C ILE A 105 12.62 5.60 10.57
N LEU A 106 13.17 6.13 11.66
CA LEU A 106 14.27 5.51 12.40
C LEU A 106 13.86 4.14 12.99
N ALA A 107 12.65 4.04 13.56
CA ALA A 107 12.15 2.79 14.08
C ALA A 107 11.95 1.74 12.96
N CYS A 108 11.37 2.11 11.82
CA CYS A 108 11.20 1.20 10.68
C CYS A 108 12.57 0.71 10.15
N GLN A 109 13.57 1.57 10.11
CA GLN A 109 14.93 1.18 9.70
C GLN A 109 15.57 0.24 10.73
N PHE A 110 15.43 0.55 12.02
CA PHE A 110 15.96 -0.29 13.10
C PHE A 110 15.39 -1.70 13.07
N PHE A 111 14.09 -1.84 12.86
CA PHE A 111 13.42 -3.14 12.72
C PHE A 111 13.56 -3.78 11.35
N LYS A 112 14.32 -3.18 10.41
CA LYS A 112 14.52 -3.66 9.02
C LYS A 112 13.23 -3.80 8.20
N TRP A 113 12.24 -2.93 8.46
CA TRP A 113 10.97 -2.83 7.74
C TRP A 113 10.78 -1.45 7.10
N PRO A 114 11.63 -1.02 6.15
CA PRO A 114 11.54 0.30 5.56
C PRO A 114 10.22 0.57 4.83
N GLY A 115 9.60 -0.48 4.24
CA GLY A 115 8.28 -0.38 3.61
C GLY A 115 7.13 -0.09 4.59
N GLY A 116 7.38 -0.19 5.91
CA GLY A 116 6.42 0.15 6.96
C GLY A 116 6.23 1.66 7.18
N VAL A 117 7.12 2.51 6.65
CA VAL A 117 7.05 3.97 6.86
C VAL A 117 5.73 4.57 6.35
N GLN A 118 5.30 4.19 5.15
CA GLN A 118 4.07 4.72 4.56
C GLN A 118 2.82 4.36 5.38
N PRO A 119 2.52 3.08 5.66
CA PRO A 119 1.37 2.73 6.47
C PRO A 119 1.48 3.23 7.91
N GLY A 120 2.68 3.27 8.48
CA GLY A 120 2.93 3.82 9.80
C GLY A 120 2.65 5.32 9.90
N GLY A 121 3.07 6.09 8.89
CA GLY A 121 2.82 7.52 8.78
C GLY A 121 1.32 7.85 8.73
N VAL A 122 0.54 7.06 7.99
CA VAL A 122 -0.93 7.19 7.98
C VAL A 122 -1.52 6.99 9.37
N VAL A 123 -1.09 5.95 10.09
CA VAL A 123 -1.60 5.66 11.45
C VAL A 123 -1.21 6.77 12.43
N LEU A 124 0.05 7.17 12.42
CA LEU A 124 0.56 8.26 13.24
C LEU A 124 -0.23 9.56 13.03
N SER A 125 -0.45 9.94 11.76
CA SER A 125 -1.22 11.16 11.43
C SER A 125 -2.67 11.08 11.93
N ILE A 126 -3.33 9.92 11.78
CA ILE A 126 -4.72 9.75 12.26
C ILE A 126 -4.78 9.85 13.80
N ILE A 127 -3.79 9.28 14.50
CA ILE A 127 -3.76 9.38 15.97
C ILE A 127 -3.59 10.83 16.41
N LEU A 128 -2.72 11.59 15.75
CA LEU A 128 -2.46 12.99 16.12
C LEU A 128 -3.61 13.93 15.80
N PHE A 129 -4.34 13.74 14.69
CA PHE A 129 -5.31 14.71 14.21
C PHE A 129 -6.77 14.30 14.35
N ASN A 130 -7.05 12.99 14.39
CA ASN A 130 -8.44 12.50 14.28
C ASN A 130 -8.90 11.67 15.47
N THR A 131 -8.06 11.49 16.49
CA THR A 131 -8.41 10.60 17.60
C THR A 131 -8.65 11.40 18.87
N PRO A 132 -9.80 11.20 19.54
CA PRO A 132 -10.08 11.85 20.83
C PRO A 132 -9.11 11.41 21.93
N VAL A 133 -8.86 12.33 22.89
CA VAL A 133 -7.93 12.10 24.00
C VAL A 133 -8.31 10.88 24.83
N GLU A 134 -9.60 10.61 25.04
CA GLU A 134 -10.09 9.52 25.87
C GLU A 134 -9.88 8.14 25.23
N THR A 135 -9.81 8.08 23.89
CA THR A 135 -9.87 6.80 23.15
C THR A 135 -8.63 6.49 22.33
N TYR A 136 -7.60 7.35 22.32
CA TYR A 136 -6.45 7.19 21.41
C TYR A 136 -5.70 5.86 21.60
N ILE A 137 -5.63 5.34 22.84
CA ILE A 137 -4.97 4.04 23.12
C ILE A 137 -5.80 2.90 22.56
N SER A 138 -7.09 2.84 22.92
CA SER A 138 -7.99 1.77 22.45
C SER A 138 -8.18 1.80 20.94
N TYR A 139 -8.26 3.00 20.35
CA TYR A 139 -8.31 3.18 18.90
C TYR A 139 -7.05 2.62 18.20
N SER A 140 -5.87 2.99 18.70
CA SER A 140 -4.60 2.53 18.13
C SER A 140 -4.45 1.01 18.21
N LEU A 141 -4.76 0.41 19.35
CA LEU A 141 -4.71 -1.04 19.54
C LEU A 141 -5.70 -1.78 18.64
N ASN A 142 -6.94 -1.31 18.56
CA ASN A 142 -7.95 -1.88 17.67
C ASN A 142 -7.49 -1.80 16.20
N ARG A 143 -6.90 -0.69 15.78
CA ARG A 143 -6.37 -0.51 14.44
C ARG A 143 -5.26 -1.51 14.10
N MET A 144 -4.34 -1.77 15.05
CA MET A 144 -3.29 -2.78 14.88
C MET A 144 -3.89 -4.19 14.72
N LEU A 145 -4.86 -4.55 15.58
CA LEU A 145 -5.54 -5.84 15.54
C LEU A 145 -6.33 -6.02 14.24
N ASP A 146 -7.16 -5.03 13.86
CA ASP A 146 -7.99 -5.11 12.65
C ASP A 146 -7.11 -5.20 11.39
N THR A 147 -6.01 -4.44 11.31
CA THR A 147 -5.04 -4.56 10.21
C THR A 147 -4.41 -5.95 10.18
N GLY A 148 -4.03 -6.49 11.32
CA GLY A 148 -3.46 -7.85 11.43
C GLY A 148 -4.44 -8.91 10.93
N ILE A 149 -5.71 -8.84 11.34
CA ILE A 149 -6.76 -9.75 10.86
C ILE A 149 -6.90 -9.66 9.33
N GLY A 150 -6.94 -8.44 8.79
CA GLY A 150 -7.03 -8.23 7.35
C GLY A 150 -5.86 -8.83 6.57
N VAL A 151 -4.64 -8.64 7.05
CA VAL A 151 -3.43 -9.24 6.46
C VAL A 151 -3.47 -10.76 6.51
N VAL A 152 -3.87 -11.35 7.65
CA VAL A 152 -4.01 -12.81 7.77
C VAL A 152 -5.03 -13.34 6.77
N ILE A 153 -6.19 -12.69 6.63
CA ILE A 153 -7.21 -13.08 5.65
C ILE A 153 -6.65 -13.00 4.22
N ALA A 154 -5.90 -11.94 3.87
CA ALA A 154 -5.27 -11.82 2.57
C ALA A 154 -4.31 -12.98 2.28
N LEU A 155 -3.46 -13.33 3.25
CA LEU A 155 -2.54 -14.47 3.14
C LEU A 155 -3.29 -15.80 2.98
N LEU A 156 -4.34 -16.02 3.77
CA LEU A 156 -5.16 -17.22 3.66
C LEU A 156 -5.88 -17.31 2.30
N VAL A 157 -6.45 -16.21 1.82
CA VAL A 157 -7.08 -16.18 0.48
C VAL A 157 -6.06 -16.49 -0.60
N ASN A 158 -4.85 -15.93 -0.52
CA ASN A 158 -3.81 -16.21 -1.52
C ASN A 158 -3.29 -17.66 -1.44
N LEU A 159 -3.25 -18.25 -0.25
CA LEU A 159 -2.86 -19.63 -0.04
C LEU A 159 -3.94 -20.62 -0.54
N LEU A 160 -5.21 -20.35 -0.25
CA LEU A 160 -6.33 -21.22 -0.60
C LEU A 160 -6.71 -21.14 -2.07
N LEU A 161 -6.51 -19.97 -2.69
CA LEU A 161 -6.81 -19.68 -4.09
C LEU A 161 -5.52 -19.43 -4.89
N PRO A 162 -4.60 -20.41 -5.04
CA PRO A 162 -3.42 -20.23 -5.85
C PRO A 162 -3.82 -19.96 -7.32
N ARG A 163 -3.01 -19.16 -8.02
CA ARG A 163 -3.27 -18.74 -9.41
C ARG A 163 -3.62 -19.93 -10.30
N GLU A 164 -2.88 -21.03 -10.17
CA GLU A 164 -3.06 -22.24 -10.98
C GLU A 164 -4.43 -22.90 -10.81
N ARG A 165 -5.00 -22.90 -9.58
CA ARG A 165 -6.34 -23.47 -9.33
C ARG A 165 -7.44 -22.61 -9.95
N LEU A 166 -7.30 -21.30 -9.87
CA LEU A 166 -8.27 -20.36 -10.45
C LEU A 166 -8.25 -20.44 -11.98
N LEU A 167 -7.05 -20.55 -12.60
CA LEU A 167 -6.91 -20.70 -14.04
C LEU A 167 -7.58 -21.98 -14.55
N LYS A 168 -7.38 -23.10 -13.86
CA LYS A 168 -8.06 -24.38 -14.20
C LYS A 168 -9.58 -24.25 -14.07
N TRP A 169 -10.06 -23.47 -13.11
CA TRP A 169 -11.50 -23.32 -12.88
C TRP A 169 -12.16 -22.40 -13.91
N PHE A 170 -11.44 -21.39 -14.39
CA PHE A 170 -11.92 -20.48 -15.44
C PHE A 170 -11.64 -20.99 -16.87
N GLY A 171 -11.12 -22.22 -17.04
CA GLY A 171 -10.94 -22.87 -18.35
C GLY A 171 -9.87 -22.21 -19.23
N ARG A 172 -9.04 -21.35 -18.69
CA ARG A 172 -7.88 -20.78 -19.39
C ARG A 172 -6.65 -21.65 -19.13
N ASN A 173 -6.03 -22.13 -20.18
CA ASN A 173 -4.76 -22.82 -20.07
C ASN A 173 -3.70 -21.86 -19.50
N ALA A 174 -2.87 -22.37 -18.61
CA ALA A 174 -1.79 -21.55 -17.98
C ALA A 174 -0.81 -21.02 -19.04
N GLU A 175 -0.69 -21.67 -20.18
CA GLU A 175 0.15 -21.29 -21.32
C GLU A 175 -0.32 -20.01 -22.01
N ASP A 176 -1.63 -19.83 -22.24
CA ASP A 176 -2.18 -18.59 -22.85
C ASP A 176 -1.95 -17.34 -22.00
N LEU A 177 -1.80 -17.51 -20.69
CA LEU A 177 -1.61 -16.39 -19.75
C LEU A 177 -0.15 -16.03 -19.51
N THR A 178 0.76 -17.01 -19.62
CA THR A 178 2.20 -16.72 -19.64
C THR A 178 2.55 -16.00 -20.93
N GLU A 179 2.02 -16.43 -22.06
CA GLU A 179 2.25 -15.79 -23.35
C GLU A 179 1.71 -14.34 -23.41
N ASP A 180 0.55 -14.06 -22.79
CA ASP A 180 0.02 -12.69 -22.67
C ASP A 180 0.84 -11.80 -21.70
N VAL A 181 1.40 -12.37 -20.62
CA VAL A 181 2.25 -11.64 -19.67
C VAL A 181 3.62 -11.38 -20.30
N ASP A 182 4.24 -12.37 -20.92
CA ASP A 182 5.54 -12.24 -21.58
C ASP A 182 5.47 -11.22 -22.71
N ARG A 183 4.37 -11.19 -23.47
CA ARG A 183 4.12 -10.19 -24.49
C ARG A 183 3.96 -8.76 -23.93
N LEU A 184 3.28 -8.62 -22.78
CA LEU A 184 3.12 -7.30 -22.13
C LEU A 184 4.43 -6.82 -21.49
N GLU A 185 5.26 -7.71 -20.99
CA GLU A 185 6.60 -7.37 -20.49
C GLU A 185 7.51 -6.94 -21.66
N GLU A 186 7.46 -7.65 -22.77
CA GLU A 186 8.22 -7.30 -23.99
C GLU A 186 7.74 -5.96 -24.60
N GLU A 187 6.43 -5.68 -24.62
CA GLU A 187 5.89 -4.39 -25.03
C GLU A 187 6.32 -3.24 -24.11
N MET A 188 6.34 -3.48 -22.78
CA MET A 188 6.80 -2.46 -21.82
C MET A 188 8.31 -2.20 -21.93
N ASP A 189 9.12 -3.22 -22.11
CA ASP A 189 10.57 -3.08 -22.28
C ASP A 189 10.90 -2.31 -23.57
N ILE A 190 10.19 -2.58 -24.64
CA ILE A 190 10.31 -1.84 -25.91
C ILE A 190 9.90 -0.36 -25.72
N GLU A 191 8.84 -0.07 -24.97
CA GLU A 191 8.38 1.29 -24.71
C GLU A 191 9.38 2.07 -23.83
N ILE A 192 10.00 1.40 -22.85
CA ILE A 192 11.06 1.97 -22.02
C ILE A 192 12.31 2.28 -22.86
N ASP A 193 12.75 1.34 -23.69
CA ASP A 193 13.92 1.52 -24.56
C ASP A 193 13.71 2.63 -25.59
N VAL A 194 12.51 2.76 -26.15
CA VAL A 194 12.16 3.85 -27.07
C VAL A 194 12.19 5.20 -26.34
N ASN A 195 11.65 5.30 -25.12
CA ASN A 195 11.67 6.54 -24.35
C ASN A 195 13.10 6.95 -23.96
N ILE A 196 13.95 6.00 -23.54
CA ILE A 196 15.36 6.27 -23.22
C ILE A 196 16.11 6.80 -24.45
N ASN A 197 15.93 6.16 -25.61
CA ASN A 197 16.56 6.60 -26.85
C ASN A 197 16.08 7.99 -27.32
N VAL A 198 14.79 8.31 -27.14
CA VAL A 198 14.25 9.64 -27.48
C VAL A 198 14.85 10.73 -26.59
N ASP A 199 14.98 10.46 -25.28
CA ASP A 199 15.60 11.41 -24.35
C ASP A 199 17.10 11.59 -24.63
N GLU A 200 17.84 10.54 -24.96
CA GLU A 200 19.26 10.61 -25.30
C GLU A 200 19.48 11.43 -26.60
N HIS A 201 18.66 11.22 -27.64
CA HIS A 201 18.71 12.01 -28.84
C HIS A 201 18.28 13.48 -28.66
N ALA A 202 17.35 13.74 -27.73
CA ALA A 202 16.95 15.11 -27.36
C ALA A 202 18.11 15.86 -26.67
N HIS A 203 18.83 15.21 -25.78
CA HIS A 203 20.00 15.78 -25.09
C HIS A 203 21.16 16.06 -26.07
N LEU A 204 21.46 15.14 -26.98
CA LEU A 204 22.51 15.34 -28.02
C LEU A 204 22.22 16.51 -28.98
N ASN A 205 20.96 16.73 -29.33
CA ASN A 205 20.55 17.87 -30.15
C ASN A 205 20.64 19.22 -29.44
N ILE A 206 20.48 19.25 -28.10
CA ILE A 206 20.60 20.46 -27.30
C ILE A 206 22.10 20.84 -27.16
N GLU A 207 22.98 19.87 -26.96
CA GLU A 207 24.43 20.10 -26.85
C GLU A 207 25.04 20.50 -28.21
N GLY A 208 24.64 19.84 -29.32
CA GLY A 208 25.10 20.17 -30.65
C GLY A 208 24.77 21.61 -31.06
N ASN A 209 23.61 22.15 -30.64
CA ASN A 209 23.20 23.53 -30.96
C ASN A 209 23.86 24.60 -30.08
N SER A 210 24.46 24.21 -28.94
CA SER A 210 25.20 25.15 -28.08
C SER A 210 26.60 25.48 -28.59
N HIS A 211 27.20 24.61 -29.44
CA HIS A 211 28.54 24.82 -30.05
C HIS A 211 28.51 25.61 -31.33
N LEU A 212 27.35 25.85 -31.95
CA LEU A 212 27.21 26.64 -33.20
C LEU A 212 26.94 28.14 -32.96
N LYS A 213 26.90 28.58 -31.71
CA LYS A 213 26.69 30.03 -31.35
C LYS A 213 27.88 30.66 -30.63
N LYS A 214 29.10 30.29 -31.00
CA LYS A 214 30.31 31.02 -30.62
C LYS A 214 31.08 31.50 -31.79
#